data_9583beb34219df116970e59a117711ba
#
_entry.id   9583beb34219df116970e59a117711ba
#
_cell.length_a   1.000
_cell.length_b   1.000
_cell.length_c   1.000
_cell.angle_alpha   90.00
_cell.angle_beta   90.00
_cell.angle_gamma   90.00
#
_symmetry.space_group_name_H-M   'P 1'
#
loop_
_entity.id
_entity.type
_entity.pdbx_description
1 polymer ?
#
loop_
_entity_poly.entity_id
_entity_poly.type
_entity_poly.pdbx_seq_one_letter_code
_entity_poly.pdbx_strand_id
1 'polypeptide(L)'
;MYCILVAGMPASGKSTIAVRISESLGIPMLSKDSIKEVLFDDLGFHSRAEKVQLGTAAMHILYYAAAQLMKAGKPFILENNFEDASIPGIMALLETHHYTAVTVRLTGDPEVIYRRFAARDLSDTRHRGHVVNDCYPEPPGAPQENPTRKSYEQFLDDNAARGYTRFQANGPVLEVDVTDLSELDFPRLMGSLTGFCTEGSSWISSATAHTKCIIPDRK
;
A
#
# COMPACT_ATOMS: atom_id res chain seq x y z
N MET A 1 20.83 4.76 -2.63
CA MET A 1 20.02 3.92 -1.71
C MET A 1 18.59 3.89 -2.19
N TYR A 2 17.85 2.80 -1.90
CA TYR A 2 16.50 2.64 -2.41
C TYR A 2 15.51 2.16 -1.34
N CYS A 3 14.23 2.44 -1.58
CA CYS A 3 13.11 1.77 -0.91
C CYS A 3 12.07 1.32 -1.96
N ILE A 4 11.20 0.42 -1.56
CA ILE A 4 10.11 -0.09 -2.40
C ILE A 4 8.79 0.40 -1.82
N LEU A 5 7.95 1.01 -2.66
CA LEU A 5 6.61 1.46 -2.28
C LEU A 5 5.59 0.53 -2.94
N VAL A 6 4.86 -0.26 -2.15
CA VAL A 6 3.78 -1.12 -2.67
C VAL A 6 2.47 -0.38 -2.53
N ALA A 7 1.93 0.06 -3.67
CA ALA A 7 0.78 0.95 -3.80
C ALA A 7 -0.39 0.29 -4.56
N GLY A 8 -1.59 0.83 -4.42
CA GLY A 8 -2.77 0.38 -5.18
C GLY A 8 -4.06 0.49 -4.37
N MET A 9 -5.19 0.17 -5.01
CA MET A 9 -6.51 0.23 -4.40
C MET A 9 -6.64 -0.66 -3.16
N PRO A 10 -7.56 -0.37 -2.23
CA PRO A 10 -7.94 -1.30 -1.18
C PRO A 10 -8.30 -2.68 -1.75
N ALA A 11 -7.87 -3.75 -1.09
CA ALA A 11 -8.07 -5.14 -1.49
C ALA A 11 -7.39 -5.58 -2.82
N SER A 12 -6.44 -4.81 -3.35
CA SER A 12 -5.63 -5.23 -4.51
C SER A 12 -4.55 -6.27 -4.20
N GLY A 13 -4.40 -6.73 -2.94
CA GLY A 13 -3.40 -7.73 -2.57
C GLY A 13 -2.03 -7.17 -2.17
N LYS A 14 -1.93 -5.86 -1.90
CA LYS A 14 -0.67 -5.19 -1.53
C LYS A 14 0.10 -5.90 -0.43
N SER A 15 -0.54 -6.18 0.70
CA SER A 15 0.11 -6.79 1.85
C SER A 15 0.70 -8.15 1.52
N THR A 16 -0.03 -8.98 0.75
CA THR A 16 0.45 -10.29 0.29
C THR A 16 1.70 -10.16 -0.58
N ILE A 17 1.69 -9.22 -1.53
CA ILE A 17 2.83 -9.01 -2.43
C ILE A 17 4.01 -8.39 -1.68
N ALA A 18 3.76 -7.41 -0.81
CA ALA A 18 4.80 -6.76 -0.02
C ALA A 18 5.51 -7.75 0.93
N VAL A 19 4.78 -8.65 1.58
CA VAL A 19 5.36 -9.73 2.40
C VAL A 19 6.26 -10.63 1.56
N ARG A 20 5.78 -11.13 0.40
CA ARG A 20 6.57 -11.98 -0.49
C ARG A 20 7.85 -11.30 -0.99
N ILE A 21 7.78 -9.99 -1.31
CA ILE A 21 8.97 -9.21 -1.71
C ILE A 21 9.92 -9.08 -0.51
N SER A 22 9.41 -8.77 0.69
CA SER A 22 10.19 -8.65 1.92
C SER A 22 10.96 -9.94 2.23
N GLU A 23 10.28 -11.07 2.20
CA GLU A 23 10.89 -12.38 2.42
C GLU A 23 11.95 -12.72 1.37
N SER A 24 11.66 -12.44 0.10
CA SER A 24 12.58 -12.74 -1.02
C SER A 24 13.84 -11.87 -1.01
N LEU A 25 13.74 -10.61 -0.59
CA LEU A 25 14.88 -9.68 -0.53
C LEU A 25 15.57 -9.64 0.85
N GLY A 26 14.95 -10.21 1.89
CA GLY A 26 15.45 -10.13 3.26
C GLY A 26 15.49 -8.70 3.81
N ILE A 27 14.54 -7.84 3.42
CA ILE A 27 14.47 -6.44 3.85
C ILE A 27 13.20 -6.17 4.66
N PRO A 28 13.24 -5.25 5.64
CA PRO A 28 12.08 -4.95 6.48
C PRO A 28 10.93 -4.33 5.67
N MET A 29 9.70 -4.69 6.05
CA MET A 29 8.47 -4.11 5.54
C MET A 29 7.74 -3.36 6.65
N LEU A 30 7.27 -2.16 6.36
CA LEU A 30 6.41 -1.36 7.22
C LEU A 30 5.05 -1.18 6.53
N SER A 31 3.98 -1.62 7.19
CA SER A 31 2.61 -1.45 6.74
C SER A 31 1.88 -0.41 7.58
N LYS A 32 1.25 0.55 6.92
CA LYS A 32 0.42 1.55 7.60
C LYS A 32 -0.77 0.91 8.31
N ASP A 33 -1.42 -0.06 7.66
CA ASP A 33 -2.59 -0.72 8.24
C ASP A 33 -2.21 -1.51 9.48
N SER A 34 -1.07 -2.22 9.49
CA SER A 34 -0.58 -2.92 10.69
C SER A 34 -0.27 -1.98 11.86
N ILE A 35 0.36 -0.83 11.58
CA ILE A 35 0.58 0.20 12.62
C ILE A 35 -0.76 0.72 13.16
N LYS A 36 -1.73 0.92 12.27
CA LYS A 36 -3.06 1.41 12.64
C LYS A 36 -3.83 0.40 13.47
N GLU A 37 -3.67 -0.89 13.19
CA GLU A 37 -4.28 -1.97 13.96
C GLU A 37 -3.75 -1.99 15.40
N VAL A 38 -2.43 -1.85 15.60
CA VAL A 38 -1.85 -1.69 16.94
C VAL A 38 -2.44 -0.48 17.68
N LEU A 39 -2.58 0.66 16.99
CA LEU A 39 -3.21 1.84 17.60
C LEU A 39 -4.69 1.64 17.92
N PHE A 40 -5.40 0.85 17.14
CA PHE A 40 -6.78 0.49 17.46
C PHE A 40 -6.87 -0.39 18.69
N ASP A 41 -6.00 -1.39 18.83
CA ASP A 41 -6.02 -2.32 19.94
C ASP A 41 -5.60 -1.65 21.26
N ASP A 42 -4.58 -0.79 21.22
CA ASP A 42 -4.03 -0.15 22.41
C ASP A 42 -4.85 1.07 22.90
N LEU A 43 -5.37 1.85 21.96
CA LEU A 43 -6.04 3.12 22.27
C LEU A 43 -7.55 3.09 22.07
N GLY A 44 -8.03 2.28 21.13
CA GLY A 44 -9.44 2.30 20.72
C GLY A 44 -9.84 3.63 20.05
N PHE A 45 -11.12 3.77 19.75
CA PHE A 45 -11.74 5.04 19.33
C PHE A 45 -13.25 5.01 19.60
N HIS A 46 -13.85 6.20 19.78
CA HIS A 46 -15.27 6.38 20.09
C HIS A 46 -16.00 7.27 19.07
N SER A 47 -15.34 7.57 17.96
CA SER A 47 -15.91 8.36 16.87
C SER A 47 -15.15 8.16 15.56
N ARG A 48 -15.80 8.49 14.45
CA ARG A 48 -15.16 8.54 13.14
C ARG A 48 -13.98 9.52 13.12
N ALA A 49 -14.07 10.63 13.82
CA ALA A 49 -13.01 11.62 13.90
C ALA A 49 -11.75 11.05 14.58
N GLU A 50 -11.90 10.36 15.71
CA GLU A 50 -10.80 9.70 16.40
C GLU A 50 -10.18 8.60 15.54
N LYS A 51 -10.99 7.77 14.88
CA LYS A 51 -10.51 6.76 13.92
C LYS A 51 -9.64 7.39 12.81
N VAL A 52 -10.00 8.57 12.30
CA VAL A 52 -9.21 9.31 11.31
C VAL A 52 -7.91 9.82 11.93
N GLN A 53 -7.94 10.35 13.15
CA GLN A 53 -6.74 10.80 13.89
C GLN A 53 -5.74 9.64 14.07
N LEU A 54 -6.20 8.45 14.46
CA LEU A 54 -5.35 7.26 14.56
C LEU A 54 -4.74 6.87 13.20
N GLY A 55 -5.52 7.01 12.12
CA GLY A 55 -5.01 6.81 10.76
C GLY A 55 -3.91 7.81 10.35
N THR A 56 -4.02 9.06 10.82
CA THR A 56 -2.99 10.09 10.63
C THR A 56 -1.77 9.81 11.50
N ALA A 57 -1.96 9.41 12.75
CA ALA A 57 -0.88 9.00 13.64
C ALA A 57 -0.10 7.80 13.07
N ALA A 58 -0.80 6.79 12.56
CA ALA A 58 -0.17 5.65 11.89
C ALA A 58 0.71 6.08 10.70
N MET A 59 0.29 7.09 9.94
CA MET A 59 1.10 7.62 8.84
C MET A 59 2.35 8.36 9.33
N HIS A 60 2.23 9.14 10.40
CA HIS A 60 3.40 9.80 11.01
C HIS A 60 4.40 8.79 11.59
N ILE A 61 3.93 7.73 12.23
CA ILE A 61 4.77 6.63 12.73
C ILE A 61 5.47 5.93 11.58
N LEU A 62 4.75 5.65 10.48
CA LEU A 62 5.32 5.06 9.27
C LEU A 62 6.47 5.93 8.72
N TYR A 63 6.27 7.25 8.62
CA TYR A 63 7.28 8.18 8.14
C TYR A 63 8.48 8.26 9.10
N TYR A 64 8.23 8.29 10.40
CA TYR A 64 9.29 8.27 11.40
C TYR A 64 10.17 7.02 11.29
N ALA A 65 9.54 5.83 11.21
CA ALA A 65 10.25 4.57 11.08
C ALA A 65 11.04 4.50 9.75
N ALA A 66 10.43 4.95 8.64
CA ALA A 66 11.10 5.05 7.35
C ALA A 66 12.35 5.95 7.43
N ALA A 67 12.23 7.12 8.07
CA ALA A 67 13.37 8.02 8.26
C ALA A 67 14.52 7.38 9.06
N GLN A 68 14.23 6.56 10.09
CA GLN A 68 15.27 5.84 10.83
C GLN A 68 15.98 4.80 9.95
N LEU A 69 15.24 4.06 9.12
CA LEU A 69 15.82 3.11 8.18
C LEU A 69 16.69 3.83 7.11
N MET A 70 16.21 4.95 6.61
CA MET A 70 16.95 5.79 5.66
C MET A 70 18.25 6.33 6.27
N LYS A 71 18.22 6.85 7.51
CA LYS A 71 19.42 7.30 8.25
C LYS A 71 20.44 6.16 8.43
N ALA A 72 19.95 4.94 8.65
CA ALA A 72 20.79 3.76 8.79
C ALA A 72 21.27 3.20 7.45
N GLY A 73 20.91 3.81 6.31
CA GLY A 73 21.27 3.34 4.98
C GLY A 73 20.69 1.97 4.62
N LYS A 74 19.48 1.65 5.10
CA LYS A 74 18.88 0.32 4.90
C LYS A 74 17.80 0.35 3.81
N PRO A 75 17.79 -0.61 2.86
CA PRO A 75 16.64 -0.80 2.01
C PRO A 75 15.45 -1.31 2.82
N PHE A 76 14.24 -0.96 2.41
CA PHE A 76 13.00 -1.36 3.08
C PHE A 76 11.80 -1.22 2.15
N ILE A 77 10.65 -1.73 2.59
CA ILE A 77 9.37 -1.64 1.90
C ILE A 77 8.41 -0.81 2.74
N LEU A 78 7.68 0.11 2.10
CA LEU A 78 6.48 0.72 2.66
C LEU A 78 5.25 0.19 1.92
N GLU A 79 4.29 -0.33 2.67
CA GLU A 79 3.01 -0.78 2.15
C GLU A 79 1.90 0.14 2.63
N ASN A 80 1.15 0.71 1.67
CA ASN A 80 -0.01 1.55 1.92
C ASN A 80 -0.82 1.69 0.61
N ASN A 81 -2.04 2.22 0.69
CA ASN A 81 -2.77 2.63 -0.52
C ASN A 81 -2.03 3.76 -1.26
N PHE A 82 -1.37 4.64 -0.54
CA PHE A 82 -0.73 5.86 -1.04
C PHE A 82 -1.69 6.73 -1.85
N GLU A 83 -2.33 7.62 -1.17
CA GLU A 83 -3.18 8.66 -1.77
C GLU A 83 -2.35 9.89 -2.17
N ASP A 84 -2.91 10.74 -3.03
CA ASP A 84 -2.26 11.98 -3.46
C ASP A 84 -1.78 12.83 -2.28
N ALA A 85 -2.53 12.86 -1.18
CA ALA A 85 -2.14 13.54 0.06
C ALA A 85 -0.87 12.97 0.72
N SER A 86 -0.47 11.74 0.38
CA SER A 86 0.76 11.11 0.88
C SER A 86 2.01 11.56 0.12
N ILE A 87 1.86 12.06 -1.11
CA ILE A 87 2.98 12.39 -2.01
C ILE A 87 3.95 13.39 -1.39
N PRO A 88 3.51 14.54 -0.84
CA PRO A 88 4.46 15.52 -0.29
C PRO A 88 5.34 14.96 0.83
N GLY A 89 4.75 14.18 1.74
CA GLY A 89 5.47 13.59 2.86
C GLY A 89 6.50 12.53 2.41
N ILE A 90 6.13 11.67 1.48
CA ILE A 90 7.05 10.68 0.90
C ILE A 90 8.17 11.37 0.13
N MET A 91 7.85 12.35 -0.73
CA MET A 91 8.86 13.06 -1.52
C MET A 91 9.86 13.80 -0.63
N ALA A 92 9.40 14.45 0.44
CA ALA A 92 10.27 15.12 1.40
C ALA A 92 11.24 14.14 2.09
N LEU A 93 10.78 12.95 2.46
CA LEU A 93 11.64 11.90 3.03
C LEU A 93 12.70 11.43 2.04
N LEU A 94 12.29 11.10 0.81
CA LEU A 94 13.20 10.62 -0.25
C LEU A 94 14.28 11.65 -0.57
N GLU A 95 13.90 12.92 -0.70
CA GLU A 95 14.82 14.03 -0.97
C GLU A 95 15.79 14.25 0.19
N THR A 96 15.28 14.36 1.42
CA THR A 96 16.09 14.62 2.63
C THR A 96 17.15 13.55 2.86
N HIS A 97 16.85 12.30 2.54
CA HIS A 97 17.74 11.16 2.79
C HIS A 97 18.41 10.60 1.53
N HIS A 98 18.22 11.25 0.38
CA HIS A 98 18.79 10.82 -0.92
C HIS A 98 18.44 9.37 -1.27
N TYR A 99 17.15 9.00 -1.10
CA TYR A 99 16.63 7.70 -1.49
C TYR A 99 15.87 7.79 -2.81
N THR A 100 15.95 6.72 -3.58
CA THR A 100 15.10 6.50 -4.76
C THR A 100 14.04 5.46 -4.42
N ALA A 101 12.78 5.74 -4.72
CA ALA A 101 11.69 4.81 -4.49
C ALA A 101 11.36 4.05 -5.78
N VAL A 102 11.35 2.72 -5.72
CA VAL A 102 10.74 1.88 -6.75
C VAL A 102 9.29 1.65 -6.36
N THR A 103 8.35 2.11 -7.17
CA THR A 103 6.93 1.93 -6.90
C THR A 103 6.40 0.66 -7.57
N VAL A 104 5.96 -0.30 -6.79
CA VAL A 104 5.17 -1.45 -7.26
C VAL A 104 3.71 -1.06 -7.16
N ARG A 105 3.12 -0.70 -8.29
CA ARG A 105 1.72 -0.25 -8.37
C ARG A 105 0.83 -1.39 -8.82
N LEU A 106 -0.05 -1.85 -7.90
CA LEU A 106 -0.99 -2.91 -8.19
C LEU A 106 -2.20 -2.34 -8.92
N THR A 107 -2.43 -2.84 -10.12
CA THR A 107 -3.55 -2.51 -10.99
C THR A 107 -4.39 -3.77 -11.24
N GLY A 108 -5.50 -3.64 -11.96
CA GLY A 108 -6.34 -4.78 -12.33
C GLY A 108 -7.77 -4.37 -12.60
N ASP A 109 -8.60 -5.35 -12.94
CA ASP A 109 -10.02 -5.13 -13.15
C ASP A 109 -10.68 -4.58 -11.88
N PRO A 110 -11.24 -3.34 -11.94
CA PRO A 110 -11.82 -2.70 -10.76
C PRO A 110 -12.99 -3.48 -10.15
N GLU A 111 -13.77 -4.20 -10.98
CA GLU A 111 -14.89 -5.01 -10.50
C GLU A 111 -14.40 -6.24 -9.71
N VAL A 112 -13.34 -6.87 -10.17
CA VAL A 112 -12.70 -7.99 -9.45
C VAL A 112 -12.15 -7.51 -8.12
N ILE A 113 -11.45 -6.36 -8.10
CA ILE A 113 -10.91 -5.76 -6.88
C ILE A 113 -12.03 -5.35 -5.92
N TYR A 114 -13.13 -4.79 -6.43
CA TYR A 114 -14.30 -4.44 -5.62
C TYR A 114 -14.94 -5.68 -4.98
N ARG A 115 -15.09 -6.77 -5.72
CA ARG A 115 -15.61 -8.04 -5.15
C ARG A 115 -14.73 -8.54 -4.00
N ARG A 116 -13.40 -8.45 -4.15
CA ARG A 116 -12.45 -8.79 -3.07
C ARG A 116 -12.58 -7.83 -1.87
N PHE A 117 -12.74 -6.52 -2.14
CA PHE A 117 -12.97 -5.52 -1.11
C PHE A 117 -14.21 -5.82 -0.29
N ALA A 118 -15.34 -6.09 -0.97
CA ALA A 118 -16.60 -6.41 -0.32
C ALA A 118 -16.56 -7.73 0.48
N ALA A 119 -15.89 -8.75 -0.06
CA ALA A 119 -15.71 -10.04 0.62
C ALA A 119 -14.79 -9.92 1.85
N ARG A 120 -13.69 -9.18 1.74
CA ARG A 120 -12.73 -8.96 2.83
C ARG A 120 -13.36 -8.29 4.03
N ASP A 121 -14.18 -7.27 3.82
CA ASP A 121 -14.80 -6.50 4.91
C ASP A 121 -15.86 -7.31 5.69
N LEU A 122 -16.30 -8.45 5.12
CA LEU A 122 -17.17 -9.44 5.77
C LEU A 122 -16.39 -10.62 6.40
N SER A 123 -15.08 -10.66 6.22
CA SER A 123 -14.24 -11.76 6.70
C SER A 123 -13.93 -11.60 8.19
N ASP A 124 -13.98 -12.70 8.93
CA ASP A 124 -13.55 -12.78 10.33
C ASP A 124 -12.07 -12.49 10.53
N THR A 125 -11.28 -12.55 9.45
CA THR A 125 -9.84 -12.21 9.47
C THR A 125 -9.58 -10.72 9.35
N ARG A 126 -10.59 -9.90 8.99
CA ARG A 126 -10.45 -8.44 8.90
C ARG A 126 -10.51 -7.82 10.28
N HIS A 127 -9.47 -7.10 10.66
CA HIS A 127 -9.44 -6.36 11.93
C HIS A 127 -10.66 -5.45 12.07
N ARG A 128 -11.43 -5.62 13.17
CA ARG A 128 -12.71 -4.93 13.38
C ARG A 128 -12.60 -3.42 13.39
N GLY A 129 -11.50 -2.87 13.89
CA GLY A 129 -11.23 -1.43 13.85
C GLY A 129 -11.23 -0.82 12.44
N HIS A 130 -11.00 -1.61 11.38
CA HIS A 130 -11.16 -1.12 10.02
C HIS A 130 -12.63 -1.05 9.58
N VAL A 131 -13.44 -1.96 10.08
CA VAL A 131 -14.83 -2.17 9.65
C VAL A 131 -15.78 -1.19 10.33
N VAL A 132 -15.70 -1.07 11.68
CA VAL A 132 -16.55 -0.17 12.46
C VAL A 132 -16.10 1.28 12.32
N ASN A 133 -17.03 2.23 12.47
CA ASN A 133 -16.73 3.66 12.35
C ASN A 133 -16.99 4.44 13.65
N ASP A 134 -17.81 3.90 14.53
CA ASP A 134 -18.35 4.66 15.66
C ASP A 134 -17.58 4.37 16.95
N CYS A 135 -17.23 3.11 17.21
CA CYS A 135 -16.52 2.71 18.41
C CYS A 135 -15.71 1.43 18.18
N TYR A 136 -14.49 1.39 18.75
CA TYR A 136 -13.68 0.19 18.85
C TYR A 136 -12.81 0.27 20.13
N PRO A 137 -12.73 -0.80 20.97
CA PRO A 137 -13.50 -2.03 20.86
C PRO A 137 -15.01 -1.79 20.98
N GLU A 138 -15.79 -2.63 20.28
CA GLU A 138 -17.25 -2.55 20.36
C GLU A 138 -17.73 -2.95 21.78
N PRO A 139 -18.79 -2.32 22.32
CA PRO A 139 -19.29 -2.67 23.63
C PRO A 139 -19.69 -4.17 23.71
N PRO A 140 -19.48 -4.83 24.85
CA PRO A 140 -19.92 -6.22 25.04
C PRO A 140 -21.39 -6.40 24.74
N GLY A 141 -21.73 -7.36 23.87
CA GLY A 141 -23.11 -7.65 23.48
C GLY A 141 -23.70 -6.69 22.43
N ALA A 142 -22.94 -5.75 21.92
CA ALA A 142 -23.37 -4.95 20.78
C ALA A 142 -23.62 -5.85 19.56
N PRO A 143 -24.70 -5.61 18.79
CA PRO A 143 -24.90 -6.30 17.54
C PRO A 143 -23.69 -6.04 16.63
N GLN A 144 -23.08 -7.08 16.11
CA GLN A 144 -22.04 -6.90 15.09
C GLN A 144 -22.73 -6.43 13.80
N GLU A 145 -22.84 -5.12 13.66
CA GLU A 145 -23.37 -4.55 12.43
C GLU A 145 -22.38 -4.82 11.28
N ASN A 146 -22.93 -5.33 10.19
CA ASN A 146 -22.19 -5.38 8.94
C ASN A 146 -21.91 -3.94 8.47
N PRO A 147 -20.70 -3.64 8.02
CA PRO A 147 -20.40 -2.32 7.53
C PRO A 147 -21.35 -1.94 6.40
N THR A 148 -21.77 -0.67 6.39
CA THR A 148 -22.51 -0.12 5.25
C THR A 148 -21.65 -0.33 4.00
N ARG A 149 -22.06 -1.22 3.13
CA ARG A 149 -21.34 -1.53 1.90
C ARG A 149 -21.34 -0.30 1.01
N LYS A 150 -20.15 0.15 0.62
CA LYS A 150 -20.02 1.06 -0.50
C LYS A 150 -20.54 0.39 -1.76
N SER A 151 -21.28 1.13 -2.60
CA SER A 151 -21.59 0.64 -3.95
C SER A 151 -20.30 0.56 -4.79
N TYR A 152 -20.38 -0.12 -5.92
CA TYR A 152 -19.26 -0.18 -6.85
C TYR A 152 -18.86 1.22 -7.36
N GLU A 153 -19.84 2.04 -7.69
CA GLU A 153 -19.62 3.43 -8.13
C GLU A 153 -18.92 4.25 -7.04
N GLN A 154 -19.41 4.17 -5.80
CA GLN A 154 -18.77 4.84 -4.65
C GLN A 154 -17.34 4.37 -4.42
N PHE A 155 -17.07 3.08 -4.63
CA PHE A 155 -15.71 2.53 -4.53
C PHE A 155 -14.81 3.13 -5.62
N LEU A 156 -15.26 3.21 -6.87
CA LEU A 156 -14.51 3.80 -7.96
C LEU A 156 -14.25 5.29 -7.74
N ASP A 157 -15.27 6.05 -7.37
CA ASP A 157 -15.18 7.50 -7.13
C ASP A 157 -14.20 7.81 -6.00
N ASP A 158 -14.27 7.07 -4.89
CA ASP A 158 -13.35 7.24 -3.76
C ASP A 158 -11.89 6.92 -4.15
N ASN A 159 -11.67 5.86 -4.93
CA ASN A 159 -10.33 5.50 -5.39
C ASN A 159 -9.76 6.53 -6.36
N ALA A 160 -10.58 7.02 -7.28
CA ALA A 160 -10.20 8.07 -8.24
C ALA A 160 -9.89 9.40 -7.53
N ALA A 161 -10.77 9.83 -6.60
CA ALA A 161 -10.60 11.05 -5.82
C ALA A 161 -9.32 11.04 -4.96
N ARG A 162 -8.91 9.87 -4.45
CA ARG A 162 -7.71 9.72 -3.64
C ARG A 162 -6.43 9.45 -4.45
N GLY A 163 -6.54 9.16 -5.75
CA GLY A 163 -5.40 8.94 -6.63
C GLY A 163 -4.67 7.61 -6.46
N TYR A 164 -5.29 6.58 -5.86
CA TYR A 164 -4.65 5.30 -5.59
C TYR A 164 -4.09 4.60 -6.82
N THR A 165 -4.69 4.81 -8.00
CA THR A 165 -4.28 4.19 -9.26
C THR A 165 -3.19 4.93 -10.01
N ARG A 166 -2.86 6.16 -9.59
CA ARG A 166 -1.86 7.01 -10.25
C ARG A 166 -0.66 7.37 -9.39
N PHE A 167 -0.58 6.84 -8.16
CA PHE A 167 0.51 7.15 -7.24
C PHE A 167 1.87 6.82 -7.85
N GLN A 168 2.78 7.76 -7.77
CA GLN A 168 4.16 7.67 -8.23
C GLN A 168 5.06 8.52 -7.33
N ALA A 169 6.27 8.01 -7.03
CA ALA A 169 7.33 8.74 -6.34
C ALA A 169 8.47 9.14 -7.30
N ASN A 170 9.66 9.36 -6.79
CA ASN A 170 10.81 9.89 -7.53
C ASN A 170 11.58 8.87 -8.40
N GLY A 171 11.13 7.64 -8.49
CA GLY A 171 11.81 6.59 -9.25
C GLY A 171 10.86 5.81 -10.15
N PRO A 172 11.30 4.65 -10.66
CA PRO A 172 10.54 3.85 -11.60
C PRO A 172 9.25 3.29 -11.00
N VAL A 173 8.28 3.04 -11.88
CA VAL A 173 7.01 2.40 -11.53
C VAL A 173 6.91 1.06 -12.25
N LEU A 174 6.69 -0.01 -11.48
CA LEU A 174 6.35 -1.33 -11.97
C LEU A 174 4.83 -1.51 -11.79
N GLU A 175 4.11 -1.56 -12.89
CA GLU A 175 2.68 -1.90 -12.87
C GLU A 175 2.52 -3.42 -12.85
N VAL A 176 1.73 -3.90 -11.90
CA VAL A 176 1.46 -5.33 -11.68
C VAL A 176 -0.04 -5.53 -11.75
N ASP A 177 -0.49 -6.27 -12.76
CA ASP A 177 -1.88 -6.67 -12.86
C ASP A 177 -2.19 -7.76 -11.83
N VAL A 178 -3.19 -7.51 -11.00
CA VAL A 178 -3.65 -8.40 -9.94
C VAL A 178 -5.10 -8.82 -10.13
N THR A 179 -5.61 -8.73 -11.35
CA THR A 179 -6.93 -9.22 -11.72
C THR A 179 -7.06 -10.69 -11.35
N ASP A 180 -6.05 -11.49 -11.67
CA ASP A 180 -5.91 -12.85 -11.16
C ASP A 180 -4.57 -13.03 -10.45
N LEU A 181 -4.62 -13.15 -9.12
CA LEU A 181 -3.41 -13.32 -8.31
C LEU A 181 -2.72 -14.68 -8.52
N SER A 182 -3.43 -15.68 -9.06
CA SER A 182 -2.85 -16.99 -9.39
C SER A 182 -1.98 -16.94 -10.65
N GLU A 183 -2.25 -16.00 -11.55
CA GLU A 183 -1.49 -15.76 -12.78
C GLU A 183 -0.27 -14.83 -12.57
N LEU A 184 -0.06 -14.33 -11.36
CA LEU A 184 1.04 -13.42 -11.07
C LEU A 184 2.40 -14.09 -11.28
N ASP A 185 3.15 -13.62 -12.29
CA ASP A 185 4.54 -14.01 -12.51
C ASP A 185 5.45 -13.31 -11.48
N PHE A 186 5.45 -13.85 -10.26
CA PHE A 186 6.27 -13.31 -9.17
C PHE A 186 7.78 -13.36 -9.44
N PRO A 187 8.35 -14.44 -10.05
CA PRO A 187 9.75 -14.45 -10.47
C PRO A 187 10.11 -13.29 -11.40
N ARG A 188 9.27 -12.95 -12.36
CA ARG A 188 9.47 -11.81 -13.27
C ARG A 188 9.43 -10.48 -12.52
N LEU A 189 8.47 -10.30 -11.61
CA LEU A 189 8.42 -9.11 -10.74
C LEU A 189 9.72 -8.96 -9.95
N MET A 190 10.21 -10.04 -9.35
CA MET A 190 11.45 -10.03 -8.58
C MET A 190 12.68 -9.76 -9.46
N GLY A 191 12.73 -10.30 -10.67
CA GLY A 191 13.80 -10.01 -11.65
C GLY A 191 13.85 -8.51 -11.99
N SER A 192 12.68 -7.88 -12.22
CA SER A 192 12.59 -6.44 -12.47
C SER A 192 13.02 -5.62 -11.26
N LEU A 193 12.57 -5.98 -10.06
CA LEU A 193 12.95 -5.29 -8.82
C LEU A 193 14.45 -5.38 -8.54
N THR A 194 15.06 -6.56 -8.67
CA THR A 194 16.50 -6.74 -8.43
C THR A 194 17.34 -5.98 -9.43
N GLY A 195 16.92 -5.89 -10.69
CA GLY A 195 17.59 -5.04 -11.69
C GLY A 195 17.68 -3.57 -11.24
N PHE A 196 16.58 -2.98 -10.75
CA PHE A 196 16.59 -1.62 -10.22
C PHE A 196 17.41 -1.47 -8.92
N CYS A 197 17.41 -2.49 -8.07
CA CYS A 197 18.14 -2.46 -6.80
C CYS A 197 19.66 -2.53 -6.97
N THR A 198 20.15 -3.20 -8.01
CA THR A 198 21.58 -3.41 -8.27
C THR A 198 22.20 -2.33 -9.15
N GLU A 199 21.46 -1.78 -10.11
CA GLU A 199 21.95 -0.79 -11.08
C GLU A 199 21.81 0.67 -10.60
N GLY A 200 21.50 0.91 -9.36
CA GLY A 200 21.05 2.17 -8.74
C GLY A 200 21.90 3.43 -8.96
N SER A 201 22.86 3.44 -9.88
CA SER A 201 23.66 4.62 -10.24
C SER A 201 23.56 5.04 -11.71
N SER A 202 23.07 4.18 -12.63
CA SER A 202 23.08 4.51 -14.07
C SER A 202 21.75 5.04 -14.62
N TRP A 203 20.64 4.87 -13.88
CA TRP A 203 19.28 5.24 -14.36
C TRP A 203 18.88 6.69 -14.14
N ILE A 204 19.64 7.46 -13.35
CA ILE A 204 19.34 8.87 -13.08
C ILE A 204 19.43 9.74 -14.36
N SER A 205 20.09 9.27 -15.40
CA SER A 205 20.24 10.02 -16.66
C SER A 205 19.25 9.68 -17.78
N SER A 206 18.38 8.68 -17.60
CA SER A 206 17.39 8.25 -18.61
C SER A 206 15.93 8.23 -18.12
N ALA A 207 15.60 8.93 -17.04
CA ALA A 207 14.33 8.87 -16.33
C ALA A 207 13.13 9.56 -17.04
N THR A 208 12.93 9.27 -18.34
CA THR A 208 11.69 9.60 -19.08
C THR A 208 11.04 8.37 -19.71
N ALA A 209 11.48 7.17 -19.39
CA ALA A 209 10.87 5.96 -19.91
C ALA A 209 9.82 5.41 -18.94
N HIS A 210 8.54 5.67 -19.23
CA HIS A 210 7.43 4.89 -18.71
C HIS A 210 7.55 3.45 -19.23
N THR A 211 8.27 2.62 -18.53
CA THR A 211 8.31 1.20 -18.85
C THR A 211 7.04 0.56 -18.30
N LYS A 212 5.95 0.62 -19.09
CA LYS A 212 4.80 -0.25 -18.87
C LYS A 212 5.27 -1.68 -19.09
N CYS A 213 5.38 -2.44 -18.04
CA CYS A 213 5.50 -3.90 -18.13
C CYS A 213 4.08 -4.45 -18.41
N ILE A 214 3.57 -4.22 -19.63
CA ILE A 214 2.32 -4.80 -20.10
C ILE A 214 2.63 -6.26 -20.35
N ILE A 215 1.95 -7.16 -19.66
CA ILE A 215 1.92 -8.58 -19.99
C ILE A 215 1.15 -8.68 -21.31
N PRO A 216 1.76 -9.12 -22.44
CA PRO A 216 1.00 -9.25 -23.68
C PRO A 216 0.00 -10.39 -23.55
N ASP A 217 -1.24 -10.13 -24.01
CA ASP A 217 -2.27 -11.13 -24.22
C ASP A 217 -1.68 -12.32 -24.97
N ARG A 218 -1.75 -13.50 -24.35
CA ARG A 218 -1.57 -14.75 -25.10
C ARG A 218 -2.86 -15.00 -25.89
N LYS A 219 -2.71 -15.01 -27.21
CA LYS A 219 -3.70 -15.59 -28.12
C LYS A 219 -3.81 -17.09 -27.88
#